data_ace60ee23b39e655171403a711145856
#
_entry.id   ace60ee23b39e655171403a711145856
#
_cell.length_a   1.000
_cell.length_b   1.000
_cell.length_c   1.000
_cell.angle_alpha   90.00
_cell.angle_beta   90.00
_cell.angle_gamma   90.00
#
_symmetry.space_group_name_H-M   'P 1'
#
loop_
_entity.id
_entity.type
_entity.pdbx_description
1 polymer ?
#
loop_
_entity_poly.entity_id
_entity_poly.type
_entity_poly.pdbx_seq_one_letter_code
_entity_poly.pdbx_strand_id
1 'polypeptide(L)'
;MTEPTQTTEQTVQTTAVPTVALRAVAEGHAIEMPQLGFGVWQVDDAAAEDAVAEALRVGYRSVDTARIYGNEEGVGRALAAAGTDDDVFLTTKVWNDDHGFESTLAAFDASQQRLGRAIDLYLIHWPAPGTGDFVGTYRALQQLRAEGKVRAVGVCNFDIDHLEQLHAAVGEYPAINQVELHPNFQQKQLRAFHEEHGIVTEAWSPLGQGGDILSDATITDIASQYGVTAAQVVLRWHLQQGRVVIPKSVTPSRIAENFDVFGFELSQRAMDAIALLDNGTRLGPDPATFGG
;
A
#
# COMPACT_ATOMS: atom_id res chain seq x y z
N MET A 1 -13.13 34.75 46.55
CA MET A 1 -11.97 33.93 46.17
C MET A 1 -12.51 32.81 45.29
N THR A 2 -12.40 32.97 44.00
CA THR A 2 -12.86 32.00 42.96
C THR A 2 -11.62 31.28 42.48
N GLU A 3 -11.57 29.98 42.69
CA GLU A 3 -10.50 29.07 42.18
C GLU A 3 -10.56 29.01 40.66
N PRO A 4 -9.40 28.98 39.98
CA PRO A 4 -9.36 28.77 38.53
C PRO A 4 -9.54 27.29 38.20
N THR A 5 -10.51 26.97 37.35
CA THR A 5 -10.76 25.68 36.75
C THR A 5 -9.54 25.31 35.84
N GLN A 6 -8.78 24.31 36.23
CA GLN A 6 -7.74 23.72 35.37
C GLN A 6 -8.40 22.96 34.24
N THR A 7 -8.28 23.48 33.03
CA THR A 7 -8.59 22.77 31.79
C THR A 7 -7.44 21.80 31.52
N THR A 8 -7.66 20.52 31.70
CA THR A 8 -6.70 19.46 31.34
C THR A 8 -6.68 19.37 29.81
N GLU A 9 -5.66 19.93 29.18
CA GLU A 9 -5.34 19.64 27.79
C GLU A 9 -4.92 18.16 27.71
N GLN A 10 -5.80 17.32 27.16
CA GLN A 10 -5.43 15.98 26.75
C GLN A 10 -4.46 16.09 25.56
N THR A 11 -3.20 15.89 25.85
CA THR A 11 -2.17 15.69 24.82
C THR A 11 -2.51 14.40 24.08
N VAL A 12 -3.05 14.51 22.87
CA VAL A 12 -3.19 13.37 21.96
C VAL A 12 -1.76 12.92 21.65
N GLN A 13 -1.33 11.84 22.26
CA GLN A 13 -0.11 11.13 21.85
C GLN A 13 -0.38 10.58 20.46
N THR A 14 0.12 11.25 19.44
CA THR A 14 0.17 10.74 18.07
C THR A 14 1.14 9.57 18.08
N THR A 15 0.61 8.36 18.14
CA THR A 15 1.43 7.15 17.99
C THR A 15 1.98 7.16 16.56
N ALA A 16 3.30 7.20 16.41
CA ALA A 16 3.92 7.16 15.09
C ALA A 16 3.51 5.88 14.37
N VAL A 17 3.18 6.00 13.08
CA VAL A 17 2.88 4.83 12.23
C VAL A 17 4.11 3.93 12.20
N PRO A 18 4.00 2.63 12.54
CA PRO A 18 5.12 1.70 12.41
C PRO A 18 5.61 1.61 10.98
N THR A 19 6.89 1.30 10.80
CA THR A 19 7.50 1.14 9.48
C THR A 19 7.90 -0.32 9.24
N VAL A 20 8.08 -0.66 7.97
CA VAL A 20 8.75 -1.88 7.52
C VAL A 20 9.99 -1.49 6.72
N ALA A 21 11.03 -2.30 6.88
CA ALA A 21 12.28 -2.12 6.14
C ALA A 21 12.14 -2.75 4.74
N LEU A 22 12.19 -1.94 3.69
CA LEU A 22 12.36 -2.41 2.33
C LEU A 22 13.84 -2.70 2.08
N ARG A 23 14.16 -3.80 1.39
CA ARG A 23 15.55 -4.06 0.98
C ARG A 23 16.05 -2.97 0.05
N ALA A 24 17.07 -2.23 0.48
CA ALA A 24 17.87 -1.41 -0.41
C ALA A 24 19.03 -2.26 -0.93
N VAL A 25 19.12 -2.44 -2.24
CA VAL A 25 20.22 -3.20 -2.86
C VAL A 25 21.50 -2.34 -2.99
N ALA A 26 21.41 -1.03 -2.81
CA ALA A 26 22.55 -0.12 -2.82
C ALA A 26 22.89 0.35 -1.39
N GLU A 27 24.12 0.12 -0.96
CA GLU A 27 24.75 0.72 0.23
C GLU A 27 24.26 0.35 1.64
N GLY A 28 23.57 -0.78 1.82
CA GLY A 28 23.35 -1.34 3.17
C GLY A 28 22.40 -0.57 4.08
N HIS A 29 21.64 0.39 3.56
CA HIS A 29 20.60 1.11 4.31
C HIS A 29 19.21 0.59 3.92
N ALA A 30 18.46 0.08 4.91
CA ALA A 30 17.06 -0.23 4.72
C ALA A 30 16.27 1.07 4.50
N ILE A 31 15.28 1.01 3.58
CA ILE A 31 14.36 2.10 3.34
C ILE A 31 13.12 1.84 4.19
N GLU A 32 12.86 2.72 5.13
CA GLU A 32 11.68 2.63 5.99
C GLU A 32 10.43 3.09 5.25
N MET A 33 9.43 2.20 5.16
CA MET A 33 8.11 2.48 4.57
C MET A 33 7.04 2.39 5.66
N PRO A 34 6.14 3.39 5.81
CA PRO A 34 5.02 3.31 6.74
C PRO A 34 4.13 2.10 6.45
N GLN A 35 3.75 1.33 7.49
CA GLN A 35 2.86 0.18 7.34
C GLN A 35 1.42 0.55 6.97
N LEU A 36 0.98 1.76 7.28
CA LEU A 36 -0.32 2.29 6.91
C LEU A 36 -0.15 3.41 5.90
N GLY A 37 -0.50 3.14 4.65
CA GLY A 37 -0.54 4.10 3.55
C GLY A 37 -1.98 4.46 3.16
N PHE A 38 -2.12 5.42 2.28
CA PHE A 38 -3.39 5.90 1.74
C PHE A 38 -3.46 5.64 0.23
N GLY A 39 -4.41 4.79 -0.20
CA GLY A 39 -4.64 4.47 -1.60
C GLY A 39 -5.65 5.41 -2.26
N VAL A 40 -5.49 5.66 -3.57
CA VAL A 40 -6.38 6.54 -4.35
C VAL A 40 -6.99 5.85 -5.59
N TRP A 41 -7.02 4.52 -5.62
CA TRP A 41 -7.68 3.81 -6.72
C TRP A 41 -9.16 4.17 -6.83
N GLN A 42 -9.67 4.37 -8.06
CA GLN A 42 -11.05 4.82 -8.35
C GLN A 42 -11.42 6.15 -7.67
N VAL A 43 -10.46 7.04 -7.54
CA VAL A 43 -10.70 8.44 -7.14
C VAL A 43 -10.30 9.30 -8.33
N ASP A 44 -11.17 10.19 -8.77
CA ASP A 44 -10.83 11.13 -9.84
C ASP A 44 -9.79 12.16 -9.37
N ASP A 45 -9.17 12.87 -10.31
CA ASP A 45 -8.03 13.74 -10.06
C ASP A 45 -8.33 14.86 -9.03
N ALA A 46 -9.49 15.49 -9.15
CA ALA A 46 -9.89 16.56 -8.21
C ALA A 46 -10.20 16.01 -6.81
N ALA A 47 -10.95 14.89 -6.75
CA ALA A 47 -11.24 14.24 -5.48
C ALA A 47 -10.00 13.62 -4.82
N ALA A 48 -8.99 13.22 -5.61
CA ALA A 48 -7.73 12.72 -5.08
C ALA A 48 -6.95 13.81 -4.34
N GLU A 49 -6.95 15.04 -4.85
CA GLU A 49 -6.36 16.19 -4.17
C GLU A 49 -6.96 16.39 -2.77
N ASP A 50 -8.29 16.46 -2.67
CA ASP A 50 -9.00 16.65 -1.40
C ASP A 50 -8.78 15.47 -0.43
N ALA A 51 -8.87 14.24 -0.94
CA ALA A 51 -8.73 13.04 -0.12
C ALA A 51 -7.30 12.86 0.42
N VAL A 52 -6.27 13.14 -0.39
CA VAL A 52 -4.87 13.10 0.04
C VAL A 52 -4.59 14.22 1.04
N ALA A 53 -5.07 15.44 0.80
CA ALA A 53 -4.92 16.54 1.76
C ALA A 53 -5.51 16.18 3.13
N GLU A 54 -6.70 15.57 3.16
CA GLU A 54 -7.31 15.10 4.40
C GLU A 54 -6.51 13.96 5.05
N ALA A 55 -6.02 12.98 4.27
CA ALA A 55 -5.19 11.91 4.78
C ALA A 55 -3.90 12.44 5.44
N LEU A 56 -3.23 13.40 4.81
CA LEU A 56 -2.05 14.04 5.38
C LEU A 56 -2.36 14.82 6.66
N ARG A 57 -3.50 15.52 6.69
CA ARG A 57 -3.98 16.24 7.88
C ARG A 57 -4.25 15.30 9.05
N VAL A 58 -4.79 14.12 8.79
CA VAL A 58 -5.06 13.08 9.79
C VAL A 58 -3.77 12.45 10.32
N GLY A 59 -2.73 12.35 9.49
CA GLY A 59 -1.43 11.82 9.91
C GLY A 59 -0.82 10.76 8.99
N TYR A 60 -1.48 10.39 7.89
CA TYR A 60 -0.85 9.50 6.89
C TYR A 60 0.46 10.11 6.37
N ARG A 61 1.44 9.24 6.17
CA ARG A 61 2.77 9.59 5.63
C ARG A 61 3.22 8.63 4.53
N SER A 62 2.27 7.92 3.92
CA SER A 62 2.48 7.12 2.71
C SER A 62 1.27 7.26 1.82
N VAL A 63 1.49 7.52 0.52
CA VAL A 63 0.44 7.68 -0.51
C VAL A 63 0.75 6.77 -1.67
N ASP A 64 -0.26 5.97 -2.08
CA ASP A 64 -0.19 5.04 -3.20
C ASP A 64 -1.12 5.46 -4.33
N THR A 65 -0.54 5.70 -5.50
CA THR A 65 -1.25 5.97 -6.75
C THR A 65 -0.74 5.07 -7.87
N ALA A 66 -1.16 5.29 -9.09
CA ALA A 66 -0.66 4.64 -10.30
C ALA A 66 -1.00 5.47 -11.55
N ARG A 67 -0.17 5.34 -12.60
CA ARG A 67 -0.40 6.01 -13.88
C ARG A 67 -1.83 5.81 -14.42
N ILE A 68 -2.32 4.58 -14.37
CA ILE A 68 -3.63 4.22 -14.93
C ILE A 68 -4.81 4.84 -14.16
N TYR A 69 -4.61 5.30 -12.92
CA TYR A 69 -5.70 5.92 -12.15
C TYR A 69 -6.06 7.31 -12.66
N GLY A 70 -5.15 7.96 -13.42
CA GLY A 70 -5.38 9.29 -14.00
C GLY A 70 -5.47 10.41 -12.98
N ASN A 71 -4.90 10.22 -11.78
CA ASN A 71 -4.99 11.15 -10.66
C ASN A 71 -3.63 11.55 -10.05
N GLU A 72 -2.53 11.25 -10.75
CA GLU A 72 -1.19 11.61 -10.27
C GLU A 72 -1.00 13.13 -10.13
N GLU A 73 -1.65 13.95 -10.97
CA GLU A 73 -1.58 15.41 -10.86
C GLU A 73 -2.27 15.91 -9.58
N GLY A 74 -3.46 15.38 -9.25
CA GLY A 74 -4.18 15.71 -8.03
C GLY A 74 -3.42 15.30 -6.77
N VAL A 75 -2.82 14.12 -6.79
CA VAL A 75 -1.91 13.68 -5.70
C VAL A 75 -0.73 14.64 -5.57
N GLY A 76 -0.08 15.01 -6.68
CA GLY A 76 1.03 15.96 -6.70
C GLY A 76 0.66 17.32 -6.12
N ARG A 77 -0.50 17.87 -6.50
CA ARG A 77 -0.99 19.15 -5.96
C ARG A 77 -1.24 19.08 -4.45
N ALA A 78 -1.85 18.01 -3.95
CA ALA A 78 -2.08 17.82 -2.52
C ALA A 78 -0.77 17.76 -1.72
N LEU A 79 0.22 17.02 -2.22
CA LEU A 79 1.53 16.88 -1.58
C LEU A 79 2.28 18.23 -1.56
N ALA A 80 2.27 18.96 -2.67
CA ALA A 80 2.90 20.28 -2.76
C ALA A 80 2.24 21.31 -1.83
N ALA A 81 0.90 21.31 -1.75
CA ALA A 81 0.14 22.21 -0.87
C ALA A 81 0.40 21.92 0.62
N ALA A 82 0.64 20.66 0.97
CA ALA A 82 0.94 20.26 2.35
C ALA A 82 2.36 20.64 2.81
N GLY A 83 3.28 20.94 1.88
CA GLY A 83 4.67 21.29 2.20
C GLY A 83 5.44 20.14 2.89
N THR A 84 5.08 18.89 2.59
CA THR A 84 5.59 17.68 3.24
C THR A 84 6.52 16.87 2.32
N ASP A 85 7.23 17.56 1.43
CA ASP A 85 7.99 16.91 0.34
C ASP A 85 8.98 15.83 0.81
N ASP A 86 9.57 15.97 2.00
CA ASP A 86 10.55 15.00 2.53
C ASP A 86 9.93 13.98 3.51
N ASP A 87 8.69 14.19 3.96
CA ASP A 87 8.09 13.40 5.05
C ASP A 87 7.08 12.34 4.55
N VAL A 88 6.70 12.37 3.28
CA VAL A 88 5.69 11.46 2.73
C VAL A 88 6.31 10.48 1.75
N PHE A 89 6.16 9.20 2.05
CA PHE A 89 6.56 8.11 1.18
C PHE A 89 5.58 7.99 0.00
N LEU A 90 6.06 8.19 -1.23
CA LEU A 90 5.24 8.21 -2.44
C LEU A 90 5.47 6.98 -3.31
N THR A 91 4.38 6.26 -3.59
CA THR A 91 4.36 5.10 -4.50
C THR A 91 3.54 5.42 -5.74
N THR A 92 4.09 5.08 -6.90
CA THR A 92 3.31 4.98 -8.15
C THR A 92 3.73 3.76 -8.96
N LYS A 93 3.02 3.46 -10.07
CA LYS A 93 3.14 2.20 -10.79
C LYS A 93 3.13 2.41 -12.31
N VAL A 94 4.00 1.69 -13.02
CA VAL A 94 3.95 1.59 -14.47
C VAL A 94 2.79 0.71 -14.90
N TRP A 95 2.05 1.13 -15.92
CA TRP A 95 0.93 0.35 -16.48
C TRP A 95 1.39 -0.61 -17.56
N ASN A 96 0.56 -1.63 -17.86
CA ASN A 96 0.86 -2.71 -18.80
C ASN A 96 1.25 -2.22 -20.22
N ASP A 97 0.61 -1.14 -20.71
CA ASP A 97 0.87 -0.56 -22.04
C ASP A 97 2.28 0.02 -22.15
N ASP A 98 2.93 0.31 -21.04
CA ASP A 98 4.27 0.88 -20.96
C ASP A 98 5.33 -0.14 -20.56
N HIS A 99 5.02 -1.44 -20.62
CA HIS A 99 6.00 -2.50 -20.39
C HIS A 99 7.12 -2.48 -21.42
N GLY A 100 8.31 -2.89 -21.01
CA GLY A 100 9.55 -2.83 -21.79
C GLY A 100 10.52 -1.79 -21.23
N PHE A 101 11.79 -1.93 -21.56
CA PHE A 101 12.85 -1.12 -20.92
C PHE A 101 12.69 0.39 -21.21
N GLU A 102 12.69 0.80 -22.47
CA GLU A 102 12.66 2.21 -22.87
C GLU A 102 11.28 2.87 -22.59
N SER A 103 10.20 2.13 -22.81
CA SER A 103 8.84 2.59 -22.53
C SER A 103 8.62 2.85 -21.04
N THR A 104 9.16 1.99 -20.18
CA THR A 104 9.09 2.17 -18.72
C THR A 104 9.87 3.41 -18.26
N LEU A 105 11.05 3.68 -18.81
CA LEU A 105 11.81 4.89 -18.49
C LEU A 105 11.02 6.16 -18.88
N ALA A 106 10.42 6.16 -20.07
CA ALA A 106 9.57 7.28 -20.52
C ALA A 106 8.31 7.44 -19.66
N ALA A 107 7.67 6.33 -19.26
CA ALA A 107 6.50 6.34 -18.38
C ALA A 107 6.85 6.87 -16.98
N PHE A 108 8.02 6.52 -16.44
CA PHE A 108 8.52 7.05 -15.19
C PHE A 108 8.68 8.57 -15.22
N ASP A 109 9.37 9.09 -16.24
CA ASP A 109 9.59 10.54 -16.40
C ASP A 109 8.25 11.29 -16.49
N ALA A 110 7.27 10.73 -17.20
CA ALA A 110 5.94 11.30 -17.30
C ALA A 110 5.17 11.27 -15.96
N SER A 111 5.27 10.17 -15.18
CA SER A 111 4.67 10.09 -13.85
C SER A 111 5.32 11.06 -12.88
N GLN A 112 6.65 11.16 -12.88
CA GLN A 112 7.37 12.11 -12.04
C GLN A 112 6.99 13.56 -12.39
N GLN A 113 6.78 13.89 -13.67
CA GLN A 113 6.31 15.20 -14.08
C GLN A 113 4.92 15.52 -13.55
N ARG A 114 3.96 14.56 -13.60
CA ARG A 114 2.60 14.75 -13.08
C ARG A 114 2.57 14.88 -11.55
N LEU A 115 3.37 14.07 -10.86
CA LEU A 115 3.49 14.12 -9.40
C LEU A 115 4.28 15.33 -8.89
N GLY A 116 5.14 15.93 -9.72
CA GLY A 116 5.90 17.14 -9.40
C GLY A 116 7.00 16.95 -8.34
N ARG A 117 7.31 15.69 -7.95
CA ARG A 117 8.30 15.38 -6.91
C ARG A 117 8.99 14.02 -7.14
N ALA A 118 9.99 13.71 -6.31
CA ALA A 118 10.63 12.41 -6.30
C ALA A 118 9.65 11.29 -5.90
N ILE A 119 9.78 10.14 -6.55
CA ILE A 119 9.04 8.93 -6.27
C ILE A 119 9.92 8.03 -5.39
N ASP A 120 9.39 7.57 -4.25
CA ASP A 120 10.13 6.70 -3.34
C ASP A 120 10.11 5.24 -3.81
N LEU A 121 8.94 4.76 -4.25
CA LEU A 121 8.74 3.38 -4.67
C LEU A 121 8.04 3.35 -6.04
N TYR A 122 8.67 2.65 -7.01
CA TYR A 122 8.09 2.46 -8.33
C TYR A 122 7.82 0.98 -8.58
N LEU A 123 6.57 0.64 -8.96
CA LEU A 123 6.10 -0.73 -9.07
C LEU A 123 5.70 -1.08 -10.51
N ILE A 124 5.88 -2.34 -10.91
CA ILE A 124 5.15 -2.94 -12.03
C ILE A 124 3.73 -3.23 -11.56
N HIS A 125 2.70 -2.71 -12.25
CA HIS A 125 1.31 -2.83 -11.78
C HIS A 125 0.72 -4.23 -11.93
N TRP A 126 1.06 -4.94 -13.02
CA TRP A 126 0.67 -6.33 -13.28
C TRP A 126 1.78 -7.05 -14.04
N PRO A 127 1.90 -8.39 -13.95
CA PRO A 127 2.86 -9.14 -14.76
C PRO A 127 2.50 -9.14 -16.26
N ALA A 128 1.21 -9.05 -16.61
CA ALA A 128 0.67 -9.04 -17.97
C ALA A 128 1.30 -10.12 -18.88
N PRO A 129 1.18 -11.42 -18.56
CA PRO A 129 1.98 -12.49 -19.15
C PRO A 129 1.77 -12.66 -20.67
N GLY A 130 0.62 -12.22 -21.21
CA GLY A 130 0.31 -12.35 -22.63
C GLY A 130 0.84 -11.24 -23.52
N THR A 131 1.07 -10.04 -22.97
CA THR A 131 1.40 -8.83 -23.73
C THR A 131 2.57 -8.04 -23.17
N GLY A 132 2.89 -8.23 -21.89
CA GLY A 132 3.89 -7.45 -21.19
C GLY A 132 5.29 -8.07 -21.21
N ASP A 133 6.31 -7.22 -21.23
CA ASP A 133 7.69 -7.59 -20.91
C ASP A 133 8.04 -7.13 -19.50
N PHE A 134 7.56 -7.84 -18.49
CA PHE A 134 7.85 -7.47 -17.10
C PHE A 134 9.33 -7.61 -16.74
N VAL A 135 10.10 -8.44 -17.46
CA VAL A 135 11.54 -8.58 -17.23
C VAL A 135 12.28 -7.34 -17.72
N GLY A 136 12.01 -6.89 -18.95
CA GLY A 136 12.58 -5.64 -19.48
C GLY A 136 12.13 -4.43 -18.66
N THR A 137 10.86 -4.40 -18.25
CA THR A 137 10.30 -3.39 -17.34
C THR A 137 11.07 -3.35 -16.01
N TYR A 138 11.27 -4.50 -15.36
CA TYR A 138 11.99 -4.52 -14.08
C TYR A 138 13.45 -4.12 -14.21
N ARG A 139 14.12 -4.42 -15.34
CA ARG A 139 15.48 -3.92 -15.63
C ARG A 139 15.50 -2.39 -15.70
N ALA A 140 14.47 -1.76 -16.28
CA ALA A 140 14.35 -0.31 -16.25
C ALA A 140 14.17 0.22 -14.81
N LEU A 141 13.37 -0.46 -13.98
CA LEU A 141 13.24 -0.13 -12.56
C LEU A 141 14.58 -0.23 -11.82
N GLN A 142 15.36 -1.30 -12.08
CA GLN A 142 16.71 -1.46 -11.51
C GLN A 142 17.64 -0.30 -11.92
N GLN A 143 17.58 0.15 -13.18
CA GLN A 143 18.34 1.31 -13.64
C GLN A 143 17.92 2.59 -12.92
N LEU A 144 16.60 2.88 -12.84
CA LEU A 144 16.09 4.05 -12.11
C LEU A 144 16.56 4.08 -10.66
N ARG A 145 16.57 2.93 -10.00
CA ARG A 145 17.10 2.79 -8.64
C ARG A 145 18.62 3.02 -8.60
N ALA A 146 19.38 2.44 -9.51
CA ALA A 146 20.83 2.62 -9.58
C ALA A 146 21.23 4.09 -9.86
N GLU A 147 20.40 4.83 -10.61
CA GLU A 147 20.57 6.26 -10.86
C GLU A 147 20.09 7.14 -9.70
N GLY A 148 19.53 6.55 -8.63
CA GLY A 148 18.98 7.28 -7.48
C GLY A 148 17.69 8.04 -7.77
N LYS A 149 17.00 7.75 -8.88
CA LYS A 149 15.72 8.38 -9.25
C LYS A 149 14.55 7.85 -8.40
N VAL A 150 14.66 6.62 -7.91
CA VAL A 150 13.75 6.01 -6.94
C VAL A 150 14.55 5.36 -5.81
N ARG A 151 13.96 5.27 -4.63
CA ARG A 151 14.61 4.66 -3.47
C ARG A 151 14.45 3.13 -3.45
N ALA A 152 13.28 2.63 -3.87
CA ALA A 152 12.98 1.21 -3.94
C ALA A 152 12.19 0.87 -5.20
N VAL A 153 12.25 -0.42 -5.59
CA VAL A 153 11.49 -0.96 -6.71
C VAL A 153 10.80 -2.26 -6.30
N GLY A 154 9.64 -2.51 -6.90
CA GLY A 154 8.85 -3.69 -6.58
C GLY A 154 7.85 -4.01 -7.68
N VAL A 155 6.90 -4.88 -7.32
CA VAL A 155 5.88 -5.36 -8.25
C VAL A 155 4.51 -5.38 -7.58
N CYS A 156 3.45 -5.49 -8.39
CA CYS A 156 2.11 -5.78 -7.92
C CYS A 156 1.57 -7.02 -8.64
N ASN A 157 0.78 -7.81 -7.91
CA ASN A 157 0.04 -8.93 -8.47
C ASN A 157 0.91 -10.05 -9.08
N PHE A 158 2.15 -10.18 -8.63
CA PHE A 158 3.01 -11.28 -9.07
C PHE A 158 2.71 -12.53 -8.22
N ASP A 159 2.40 -13.65 -8.89
CA ASP A 159 2.36 -14.97 -8.29
C ASP A 159 3.78 -15.53 -8.11
N ILE A 160 3.91 -16.68 -7.44
CA ILE A 160 5.21 -17.33 -7.19
C ILE A 160 5.96 -17.58 -8.49
N ASP A 161 5.28 -18.12 -9.52
CA ASP A 161 5.90 -18.39 -10.82
C ASP A 161 6.45 -17.13 -11.49
N HIS A 162 5.74 -15.99 -11.38
CA HIS A 162 6.22 -14.71 -11.90
C HIS A 162 7.43 -14.21 -11.13
N LEU A 163 7.44 -14.35 -9.79
CA LEU A 163 8.58 -13.94 -8.94
C LEU A 163 9.82 -14.79 -9.21
N GLU A 164 9.66 -16.09 -9.40
CA GLU A 164 10.76 -17.00 -9.75
C GLU A 164 11.33 -16.70 -11.15
N GLN A 165 10.45 -16.49 -12.15
CA GLN A 165 10.87 -16.06 -13.49
C GLN A 165 11.63 -14.73 -13.45
N LEU A 166 11.11 -13.76 -12.70
CA LEU A 166 11.78 -12.47 -12.54
C LEU A 166 13.16 -12.67 -11.91
N HIS A 167 13.25 -13.37 -10.78
CA HIS A 167 14.52 -13.62 -10.09
C HIS A 167 15.53 -14.35 -11.00
N ALA A 168 15.10 -15.37 -11.73
CA ALA A 168 15.97 -16.07 -12.67
C ALA A 168 16.52 -15.16 -13.78
N ALA A 169 15.76 -14.16 -14.22
CA ALA A 169 16.14 -13.25 -15.30
C ALA A 169 17.00 -12.06 -14.84
N VAL A 170 16.78 -11.54 -13.61
CA VAL A 170 17.40 -10.30 -13.14
C VAL A 170 18.31 -10.46 -11.91
N GLY A 171 18.30 -11.63 -11.27
CA GLY A 171 19.20 -11.98 -10.16
C GLY A 171 18.77 -11.45 -8.78
N GLU A 172 17.59 -10.83 -8.65
CA GLU A 172 17.07 -10.35 -7.36
C GLU A 172 15.55 -10.54 -7.26
N TYR A 173 15.04 -10.64 -6.04
CA TYR A 173 13.61 -10.51 -5.77
C TYR A 173 13.24 -9.04 -5.54
N PRO A 174 11.98 -8.64 -5.85
CA PRO A 174 11.50 -7.28 -5.60
C PRO A 174 11.49 -6.97 -4.10
N ALA A 175 11.64 -5.68 -3.74
CA ALA A 175 11.58 -5.26 -2.34
C ALA A 175 10.19 -5.47 -1.72
N ILE A 176 9.15 -5.39 -2.54
CA ILE A 176 7.74 -5.48 -2.15
C ILE A 176 6.91 -6.09 -3.27
N ASN A 177 5.87 -6.84 -2.91
CA ASN A 177 4.81 -7.27 -3.83
C ASN A 177 3.46 -6.83 -3.27
N GLN A 178 2.80 -5.90 -3.97
CA GLN A 178 1.49 -5.37 -3.62
C GLN A 178 0.39 -6.25 -4.25
N VAL A 179 -0.37 -6.97 -3.42
CA VAL A 179 -1.33 -7.98 -3.87
C VAL A 179 -2.70 -7.80 -3.26
N GLU A 180 -3.74 -8.35 -3.89
CA GLU A 180 -5.04 -8.49 -3.25
C GLU A 180 -4.90 -9.31 -1.98
N LEU A 181 -5.28 -8.74 -0.85
CA LEU A 181 -5.25 -9.45 0.40
C LEU A 181 -6.25 -8.88 1.40
N HIS A 182 -7.16 -9.73 1.85
CA HIS A 182 -8.19 -9.42 2.86
C HIS A 182 -8.59 -10.72 3.57
N PRO A 183 -9.41 -10.70 4.63
CA PRO A 183 -9.72 -11.90 5.40
C PRO A 183 -10.26 -13.08 4.59
N ASN A 184 -11.00 -12.85 3.50
CA ASN A 184 -11.54 -13.92 2.64
C ASN A 184 -10.55 -14.43 1.57
N PHE A 185 -9.44 -13.70 1.36
CA PHE A 185 -8.40 -14.05 0.39
C PHE A 185 -7.02 -13.76 0.98
N GLN A 186 -6.48 -14.72 1.72
CA GLN A 186 -5.28 -14.48 2.54
C GLN A 186 -3.96 -14.86 1.89
N GLN A 187 -3.97 -15.49 0.74
CA GLN A 187 -2.79 -15.83 -0.07
C GLN A 187 -1.64 -16.46 0.75
N LYS A 188 -1.94 -17.44 1.58
CA LYS A 188 -1.01 -18.03 2.56
C LYS A 188 0.30 -18.54 1.94
N GLN A 189 0.22 -19.19 0.77
CA GLN A 189 1.40 -19.73 0.08
C GLN A 189 2.29 -18.60 -0.45
N LEU A 190 1.70 -17.60 -1.11
CA LEU A 190 2.43 -16.44 -1.62
C LEU A 190 3.09 -15.64 -0.50
N ARG A 191 2.40 -15.44 0.62
CA ARG A 191 2.98 -14.75 1.79
C ARG A 191 4.14 -15.52 2.43
N ALA A 192 4.05 -16.85 2.51
CA ALA A 192 5.16 -17.66 3.01
C ALA A 192 6.37 -17.56 2.08
N PHE A 193 6.15 -17.55 0.76
CA PHE A 193 7.21 -17.29 -0.23
C PHE A 193 7.83 -15.88 -0.05
N HIS A 194 6.99 -14.86 0.16
CA HIS A 194 7.49 -13.51 0.41
C HIS A 194 8.39 -13.45 1.66
N GLU A 195 7.96 -14.07 2.76
CA GLU A 195 8.72 -14.11 4.02
C GLU A 195 10.07 -14.82 3.82
N GLU A 196 10.08 -15.98 3.15
CA GLU A 196 11.29 -16.75 2.85
C GLU A 196 12.33 -15.94 2.05
N HIS A 197 11.84 -15.14 1.08
CA HIS A 197 12.71 -14.38 0.18
C HIS A 197 12.88 -12.91 0.59
N GLY A 198 12.30 -12.50 1.73
CA GLY A 198 12.39 -11.14 2.27
C GLY A 198 11.71 -10.09 1.39
N ILE A 199 10.61 -10.47 0.74
CA ILE A 199 9.73 -9.58 0.00
C ILE A 199 8.68 -9.04 0.96
N VAL A 200 8.50 -7.72 1.05
CA VAL A 200 7.43 -7.14 1.86
C VAL A 200 6.08 -7.41 1.19
N THR A 201 5.09 -7.84 1.97
CA THR A 201 3.72 -7.98 1.47
C THR A 201 2.93 -6.71 1.72
N GLU A 202 2.41 -6.10 0.67
CA GLU A 202 1.49 -4.97 0.74
C GLU A 202 0.09 -5.41 0.26
N ALA A 203 -0.94 -5.05 1.02
CA ALA A 203 -2.32 -5.43 0.73
C ALA A 203 -3.08 -4.30 0.04
N TRP A 204 -3.47 -4.51 -1.22
CA TRP A 204 -4.51 -3.69 -1.82
C TRP A 204 -5.90 -4.30 -1.55
N SER A 205 -6.95 -3.45 -1.58
CA SER A 205 -8.31 -3.79 -1.13
C SER A 205 -8.36 -4.49 0.23
N PRO A 206 -7.64 -4.00 1.27
CA PRO A 206 -7.56 -4.69 2.56
C PRO A 206 -8.93 -4.86 3.23
N LEU A 207 -9.89 -4.00 2.91
CA LEU A 207 -11.27 -4.01 3.42
C LEU A 207 -12.26 -4.72 2.49
N GLY A 208 -11.80 -5.53 1.52
CA GLY A 208 -12.67 -6.23 0.58
C GLY A 208 -13.56 -5.29 -0.25
N GLN A 209 -13.05 -4.10 -0.62
CA GLN A 209 -13.78 -3.05 -1.35
C GLN A 209 -15.07 -2.57 -0.66
N GLY A 210 -15.15 -2.72 0.66
CA GLY A 210 -16.34 -2.36 1.44
C GLY A 210 -17.50 -3.36 1.31
N GLY A 211 -17.20 -4.58 0.86
CA GLY A 211 -18.18 -5.67 0.69
C GLY A 211 -18.50 -6.40 2.00
N ASP A 212 -19.00 -7.63 1.85
CA ASP A 212 -19.59 -8.44 2.94
C ASP A 212 -18.66 -8.70 4.13
N ILE A 213 -17.33 -8.59 3.93
CA ILE A 213 -16.36 -8.80 5.00
C ILE A 213 -16.57 -7.87 6.20
N LEU A 214 -17.00 -6.63 5.97
CA LEU A 214 -17.23 -5.66 7.04
C LEU A 214 -18.52 -5.93 7.83
N SER A 215 -19.40 -6.80 7.30
CA SER A 215 -20.62 -7.28 7.95
C SER A 215 -20.52 -8.74 8.42
N ASP A 216 -19.37 -9.40 8.23
CA ASP A 216 -19.13 -10.75 8.71
C ASP A 216 -19.28 -10.82 10.25
N ALA A 217 -20.01 -11.84 10.74
CA ALA A 217 -20.31 -11.97 12.16
C ALA A 217 -19.04 -12.05 13.01
N THR A 218 -18.01 -12.75 12.55
CA THR A 218 -16.73 -12.87 13.27
C THR A 218 -16.06 -11.50 13.42
N ILE A 219 -16.03 -10.71 12.33
CA ILE A 219 -15.42 -9.38 12.35
C ILE A 219 -16.22 -8.40 13.22
N THR A 220 -17.54 -8.40 13.11
CA THR A 220 -18.40 -7.51 13.90
C THR A 220 -18.44 -7.86 15.38
N ASP A 221 -18.37 -9.14 15.74
CA ASP A 221 -18.25 -9.59 17.12
C ASP A 221 -16.91 -9.14 17.74
N ILE A 222 -15.81 -9.29 17.00
CA ILE A 222 -14.50 -8.78 17.43
C ILE A 222 -14.55 -7.26 17.56
N ALA A 223 -15.09 -6.54 16.60
CA ALA A 223 -15.23 -5.09 16.63
C ALA A 223 -15.98 -4.62 17.88
N SER A 224 -17.10 -5.28 18.21
CA SER A 224 -17.88 -5.02 19.42
C SER A 224 -17.09 -5.25 20.71
N GLN A 225 -16.29 -6.33 20.78
CA GLN A 225 -15.46 -6.65 21.95
C GLN A 225 -14.38 -5.59 22.23
N TYR A 226 -13.83 -5.00 21.18
CA TYR A 226 -12.77 -3.99 21.29
C TYR A 226 -13.30 -2.55 21.28
N GLY A 227 -14.60 -2.34 21.04
CA GLY A 227 -15.22 -1.01 20.95
C GLY A 227 -14.74 -0.20 19.73
N VAL A 228 -14.41 -0.89 18.63
CA VAL A 228 -13.90 -0.32 17.38
C VAL A 228 -14.78 -0.72 16.19
N THR A 229 -14.51 -0.21 15.00
CA THR A 229 -15.26 -0.59 13.80
C THR A 229 -14.71 -1.87 13.15
N ALA A 230 -15.52 -2.50 12.31
CA ALA A 230 -15.10 -3.66 11.52
C ALA A 230 -13.89 -3.34 10.61
N ALA A 231 -13.84 -2.14 10.03
CA ALA A 231 -12.71 -1.68 9.22
C ALA A 231 -11.43 -1.59 10.05
N GLN A 232 -11.49 -1.02 11.25
CA GLN A 232 -10.34 -0.95 12.16
C GLN A 232 -9.83 -2.33 12.56
N VAL A 233 -10.72 -3.30 12.84
CA VAL A 233 -10.35 -4.70 13.12
C VAL A 233 -9.55 -5.30 11.96
N VAL A 234 -10.05 -5.18 10.73
CA VAL A 234 -9.38 -5.75 9.56
C VAL A 234 -8.03 -5.08 9.29
N LEU A 235 -7.95 -3.76 9.39
CA LEU A 235 -6.68 -3.04 9.23
C LEU A 235 -5.68 -3.43 10.32
N ARG A 236 -6.11 -3.50 11.58
CA ARG A 236 -5.26 -3.93 12.68
C ARG A 236 -4.73 -5.35 12.52
N TRP A 237 -5.58 -6.26 12.02
CA TRP A 237 -5.18 -7.63 11.70
C TRP A 237 -4.05 -7.71 10.66
N HIS A 238 -4.07 -6.84 9.64
CA HIS A 238 -2.96 -6.74 8.69
C HIS A 238 -1.69 -6.22 9.37
N LEU A 239 -1.79 -5.10 10.07
CA LEU A 239 -0.65 -4.43 10.69
C LEU A 239 0.06 -5.31 11.71
N GLN A 240 -0.68 -6.08 12.53
CA GLN A 240 -0.09 -7.00 13.50
C GLN A 240 0.67 -8.18 12.86
N GLN A 241 0.48 -8.43 11.59
CA GLN A 241 1.23 -9.43 10.82
C GLN A 241 2.37 -8.82 9.99
N GLY A 242 2.75 -7.59 10.28
CA GLY A 242 3.87 -6.91 9.62
C GLY A 242 3.62 -6.51 8.18
N ARG A 243 2.36 -6.48 7.72
CA ARG A 243 2.01 -6.11 6.34
C ARG A 243 1.82 -4.61 6.20
N VAL A 244 2.10 -4.12 5.00
CA VAL A 244 1.69 -2.77 4.58
C VAL A 244 0.25 -2.83 4.07
N VAL A 245 -0.56 -1.81 4.37
CA VAL A 245 -1.95 -1.69 3.90
C VAL A 245 -2.23 -0.30 3.35
N ILE A 246 -3.03 -0.24 2.29
CA ILE A 246 -3.41 1.00 1.60
C ILE A 246 -4.93 1.13 1.46
N PRO A 247 -5.67 1.28 2.59
CA PRO A 247 -7.09 1.54 2.51
C PRO A 247 -7.38 2.83 1.74
N LYS A 248 -8.50 2.83 0.99
CA LYS A 248 -8.98 3.99 0.24
C LYS A 248 -10.30 4.50 0.80
N SER A 249 -10.43 5.80 0.93
CA SER A 249 -11.71 6.48 1.16
C SER A 249 -11.68 7.91 0.61
N VAL A 250 -12.83 8.43 0.21
CA VAL A 250 -13.03 9.86 -0.09
C VAL A 250 -13.88 10.54 0.99
N THR A 251 -14.27 9.82 2.03
CA THR A 251 -15.06 10.33 3.14
C THR A 251 -14.15 10.70 4.30
N PRO A 252 -14.07 11.98 4.70
CA PRO A 252 -13.14 12.44 5.74
C PRO A 252 -13.22 11.65 7.06
N SER A 253 -14.44 11.35 7.52
CA SER A 253 -14.61 10.56 8.75
C SER A 253 -14.06 9.14 8.64
N ARG A 254 -14.19 8.49 7.47
CA ARG A 254 -13.62 7.15 7.24
C ARG A 254 -12.10 7.20 7.06
N ILE A 255 -11.54 8.28 6.50
CA ILE A 255 -10.10 8.49 6.41
C ILE A 255 -9.50 8.53 7.82
N ALA A 256 -10.12 9.31 8.72
CA ALA A 256 -9.70 9.39 10.12
C ALA A 256 -9.91 8.07 10.87
N GLU A 257 -11.05 7.40 10.67
CA GLU A 257 -11.35 6.09 11.27
C GLU A 257 -10.33 5.02 10.87
N ASN A 258 -10.00 4.93 9.59
CA ASN A 258 -9.02 3.96 9.07
C ASN A 258 -7.59 4.25 9.58
N PHE A 259 -7.29 5.47 9.98
CA PHE A 259 -6.01 5.84 10.59
C PHE A 259 -5.93 5.47 12.07
N ASP A 260 -7.05 5.49 12.79
CA ASP A 260 -7.12 5.23 14.23
C ASP A 260 -7.13 3.72 14.54
N VAL A 261 -6.01 3.05 14.25
CA VAL A 261 -5.83 1.60 14.37
C VAL A 261 -4.68 1.19 15.27
N PHE A 262 -4.03 2.14 15.91
CA PHE A 262 -2.85 1.89 16.74
C PHE A 262 -3.15 1.87 18.26
N GLY A 263 -4.36 2.27 18.65
CA GLY A 263 -4.79 2.37 20.05
C GLY A 263 -5.21 1.04 20.71
N PHE A 264 -5.25 -0.05 19.95
CA PHE A 264 -5.64 -1.38 20.45
C PHE A 264 -4.83 -2.49 19.78
N GLU A 265 -4.88 -3.69 20.37
CA GLU A 265 -4.22 -4.89 19.85
C GLU A 265 -5.17 -6.07 19.88
N LEU A 266 -5.29 -6.77 18.75
CA LEU A 266 -6.09 -7.98 18.64
C LEU A 266 -5.40 -9.15 19.37
N SER A 267 -6.15 -9.86 20.20
CA SER A 267 -5.66 -11.09 20.84
C SER A 267 -5.37 -12.18 19.79
N GLN A 268 -4.53 -13.15 20.16
CA GLN A 268 -4.26 -14.31 19.30
C GLN A 268 -5.55 -15.03 18.89
N ARG A 269 -6.52 -15.15 19.84
CA ARG A 269 -7.83 -15.74 19.53
C ARG A 269 -8.58 -14.97 18.43
N ALA A 270 -8.55 -13.63 18.45
CA ALA A 270 -9.17 -12.82 17.39
C ALA A 270 -8.42 -12.99 16.07
N MET A 271 -7.08 -12.99 16.09
CA MET A 271 -6.25 -13.23 14.91
C MET A 271 -6.55 -14.60 14.28
N ASP A 272 -6.66 -15.65 15.09
CA ASP A 272 -6.97 -17.02 14.63
C ASP A 272 -8.40 -17.10 14.06
N ALA A 273 -9.37 -16.42 14.67
CA ALA A 273 -10.74 -16.39 14.17
C ALA A 273 -10.82 -15.71 12.78
N ILE A 274 -10.10 -14.61 12.58
CA ILE A 274 -10.01 -13.94 11.26
C ILE A 274 -9.29 -14.86 10.24
N ALA A 275 -8.26 -15.59 10.68
CA ALA A 275 -7.53 -16.51 9.79
C ALA A 275 -8.41 -17.66 9.25
N LEU A 276 -9.51 -18.00 9.92
CA LEU A 276 -10.48 -19.00 9.47
C LEU A 276 -11.46 -18.50 8.40
N LEU A 277 -11.52 -17.19 8.13
CA LEU A 277 -12.40 -16.60 7.12
C LEU A 277 -11.87 -16.79 5.68
N ASP A 278 -10.64 -17.29 5.54
CA ASP A 278 -10.02 -17.53 4.24
C ASP A 278 -10.77 -18.59 3.45
N ASN A 279 -11.44 -18.17 2.40
CA ASN A 279 -12.23 -19.05 1.52
C ASN A 279 -11.78 -18.99 0.06
N GLY A 280 -10.68 -18.28 -0.24
CA GLY A 280 -10.11 -18.15 -1.58
C GLY A 280 -10.89 -17.21 -2.50
N THR A 281 -11.81 -16.38 -1.97
CA THR A 281 -12.61 -15.45 -2.79
C THR A 281 -11.76 -14.28 -3.24
N ARG A 282 -11.36 -14.28 -4.51
CA ARG A 282 -10.69 -13.17 -5.20
C ARG A 282 -11.73 -12.16 -5.70
N LEU A 283 -11.47 -10.88 -5.56
CA LEU A 283 -12.32 -9.78 -6.05
C LEU A 283 -11.78 -9.16 -7.34
N GLY A 284 -10.47 -9.11 -7.48
CA GLY A 284 -9.80 -8.58 -8.65
C GLY A 284 -9.51 -9.62 -9.73
N PRO A 285 -8.87 -9.21 -10.83
CA PRO A 285 -8.47 -10.12 -11.90
C PRO A 285 -7.43 -11.17 -11.43
N ASP A 286 -7.37 -12.29 -12.16
CA ASP A 286 -6.34 -13.31 -11.97
C ASP A 286 -5.04 -12.86 -12.65
N PRO A 287 -3.92 -12.70 -11.92
CA PRO A 287 -2.63 -12.29 -12.48
C PRO A 287 -2.09 -13.21 -13.57
N ALA A 288 -2.44 -14.48 -13.52
CA ALA A 288 -1.99 -15.46 -14.52
C ALA A 288 -2.57 -15.22 -15.93
N THR A 289 -3.67 -14.45 -16.01
CA THR A 289 -4.39 -14.23 -17.27
C THR A 289 -4.66 -12.76 -17.58
N PHE A 290 -4.50 -11.87 -16.61
CA PHE A 290 -4.82 -10.45 -16.78
C PHE A 290 -3.77 -9.72 -17.62
N GLY A 291 -4.22 -8.93 -18.59
CA GLY A 291 -3.36 -8.18 -19.51
C GLY A 291 -2.80 -9.02 -20.65
N GLY A 292 -3.38 -10.22 -20.92
CA GLY A 292 -3.11 -11.09 -22.06
C GLY A 292 -4.04 -10.83 -23.23
#